data_2c25045a9059f1bc3db7c286881abdc7
#
_entry.id   2c25045a9059f1bc3db7c286881abdc7
#
_cell.length_a   1.000
_cell.length_b   1.000
_cell.length_c   1.000
_cell.angle_alpha   90.00
_cell.angle_beta   90.00
_cell.angle_gamma   90.00
#
_symmetry.space_group_name_H-M   'P 1'
#
loop_
_entity.id
_entity.type
_entity.pdbx_description
1 polymer ?
#
loop_
_entity_poly.entity_id
_entity_poly.type
_entity_poly.pdbx_seq_one_letter_code
_entity_poly.pdbx_strand_id
1 'polypeptide(L)'
;MNWTRRQFNRAAALGAGAGLVTGARAQLSTRKLGYCVVGLGRISMQHFMPATKTSQYARVTAIVSGHRDKAERMAAEYGVPAKNIYSYDNYNGIAGNPDIDAVYIGLPNSMHAEYSIRAAQAGKHVLCEKPMAATVDEAQAMDDACRKANRKLMIAYRCHFEPAHMRAFQLIRDGKLGKIEAIDSAFGFNIAPGEWRLKRALAGGGPLMDVGIYCLNACRHLTGEEPVEIKGYSSVVDRDGRFQEVEENVSWSMKFPSGAVASCSTTYGASMTSYFRVLGSKAELIVEPAFAYDGQRLKAKIAGEAPIDEPSTLRDPGCFVRQADHFAECVFSNREPGPNGAEGLKDMKLMAAIYRG
;
A
#
# COMPACT_ATOMS: atom_id res chain seq x y z
N MET A 1 6.27 19.33 -10.78
CA MET A 1 7.73 19.39 -10.61
C MET A 1 8.26 17.98 -10.84
N ASN A 2 9.01 17.79 -11.93
CA ASN A 2 9.58 16.49 -12.24
C ASN A 2 10.81 16.26 -11.36
N TRP A 3 10.75 15.28 -10.51
CA TRP A 3 11.90 14.84 -9.72
C TRP A 3 12.89 14.15 -10.66
N THR A 4 14.08 14.71 -10.79
CA THR A 4 15.15 14.11 -11.57
C THR A 4 15.79 12.96 -10.79
N ARG A 5 16.39 12.00 -11.49
CA ARG A 5 17.17 10.87 -10.95
C ARG A 5 18.13 11.29 -9.81
N ARG A 6 18.66 12.53 -9.87
CA ARG A 6 19.55 13.12 -8.87
C ARG A 6 18.85 13.50 -7.55
N GLN A 7 17.58 13.89 -7.60
CA GLN A 7 16.82 14.31 -6.40
C GLN A 7 16.29 13.09 -5.64
N PHE A 8 15.89 12.01 -6.35
CA PHE A 8 15.55 10.74 -5.76
C PHE A 8 16.78 10.08 -5.10
N ASN A 9 17.95 10.16 -5.73
CA ASN A 9 19.22 9.64 -5.18
C ASN A 9 19.72 10.40 -3.95
N ARG A 10 19.39 11.69 -3.79
CA ARG A 10 19.75 12.46 -2.58
C ARG A 10 18.94 12.05 -1.35
N ALA A 11 17.68 11.63 -1.52
CA ALA A 11 16.86 11.15 -0.41
C ALA A 11 17.34 9.78 0.13
N ALA A 12 18.01 8.97 -0.70
CA ALA A 12 18.54 7.66 -0.33
C ALA A 12 20.01 7.66 0.12
N ALA A 13 20.78 8.72 -0.21
CA ALA A 13 22.22 8.81 0.11
C ALA A 13 22.51 9.34 1.53
N LEU A 14 21.51 9.71 2.33
CA LEU A 14 21.68 10.17 3.71
C LEU A 14 21.76 9.05 4.75
N GLY A 15 21.96 7.81 4.31
CA GLY A 15 22.20 6.66 5.19
C GLY A 15 23.68 6.40 5.59
N ALA A 16 24.65 7.23 5.13
CA ALA A 16 26.08 7.00 5.39
C ALA A 16 26.79 8.26 5.93
N GLY A 17 26.13 9.04 6.79
CA GLY A 17 26.71 10.16 7.53
C GLY A 17 26.54 9.95 9.03
N ALA A 18 27.38 9.11 9.62
CA ALA A 18 27.45 8.96 11.08
C ALA A 18 28.06 10.24 11.68
N GLY A 19 27.22 11.22 12.08
CA GLY A 19 27.79 12.36 12.77
C GLY A 19 26.81 13.41 13.32
N LEU A 20 25.59 13.52 12.78
CA LEU A 20 24.69 14.63 13.19
C LEU A 20 23.20 14.25 13.35
N VAL A 21 22.86 12.95 13.39
CA VAL A 21 21.46 12.46 13.50
C VAL A 21 21.12 11.99 14.92
N THR A 22 22.05 12.02 15.85
CA THR A 22 21.84 11.50 17.22
C THR A 22 20.84 12.32 18.05
N GLY A 23 20.71 13.61 17.82
CA GLY A 23 19.79 14.45 18.58
C GLY A 23 18.30 14.26 18.21
N ALA A 24 18.00 14.13 16.92
CA ALA A 24 16.62 13.94 16.46
C ALA A 24 16.10 12.51 16.71
N ARG A 25 16.96 11.52 16.64
CA ARG A 25 16.64 10.10 16.93
C ARG A 25 16.38 9.85 18.41
N ALA A 26 17.07 10.57 19.32
CA ALA A 26 16.85 10.44 20.75
C ALA A 26 15.50 10.99 21.21
N GLN A 27 14.94 12.00 20.50
CA GLN A 27 13.64 12.59 20.83
C GLN A 27 12.45 11.77 20.27
N LEU A 28 12.67 10.95 19.25
CA LEU A 28 11.66 10.02 18.70
C LEU A 28 11.38 8.84 19.64
N SER A 29 12.31 8.50 20.54
CA SER A 29 12.25 7.27 21.36
C SER A 29 11.19 7.25 22.46
N THR A 30 10.54 8.36 22.77
CA THR A 30 9.61 8.47 23.92
C THR A 30 8.14 8.64 23.53
N ARG A 31 7.82 9.01 22.27
CA ARG A 31 6.45 9.26 21.82
C ARG A 31 6.00 8.28 20.76
N LYS A 32 4.81 7.69 20.94
CA LYS A 32 4.12 6.90 19.91
C LYS A 32 3.03 7.74 19.26
N LEU A 33 2.93 7.65 17.92
CA LEU A 33 1.86 8.26 17.14
C LEU A 33 0.53 7.59 17.49
N GLY A 34 -0.45 8.39 17.90
CA GLY A 34 -1.79 7.92 18.25
C GLY A 34 -2.66 7.75 17.02
N TYR A 35 -3.03 6.50 16.71
CA TYR A 35 -3.91 6.18 15.59
C TYR A 35 -5.36 6.03 16.04
N CYS A 36 -6.27 6.71 15.31
CA CYS A 36 -7.68 6.36 15.27
C CYS A 36 -7.89 5.34 14.14
N VAL A 37 -8.30 4.12 14.49
CA VAL A 37 -8.60 3.07 13.51
C VAL A 37 -10.04 3.22 13.01
N VAL A 38 -10.21 3.50 11.72
CA VAL A 38 -11.49 3.73 11.06
C VAL A 38 -11.88 2.50 10.25
N GLY A 39 -12.88 1.77 10.73
CA GLY A 39 -13.31 0.48 10.18
C GLY A 39 -12.62 -0.70 10.82
N LEU A 40 -13.39 -1.55 11.47
CA LEU A 40 -12.94 -2.80 12.09
C LEU A 40 -13.14 -4.00 11.15
N GLY A 41 -12.60 -3.88 9.92
CA GLY A 41 -12.54 -4.96 8.94
C GLY A 41 -11.40 -5.95 9.23
N ARG A 42 -11.26 -6.99 8.38
CA ARG A 42 -10.19 -8.00 8.49
C ARG A 42 -8.79 -7.35 8.52
N ILE A 43 -8.51 -6.42 7.59
CA ILE A 43 -7.20 -5.80 7.49
C ILE A 43 -6.83 -5.02 8.76
N SER A 44 -7.78 -4.28 9.33
CA SER A 44 -7.56 -3.54 10.56
C SER A 44 -7.31 -4.46 11.75
N MET A 45 -8.18 -5.47 11.95
CA MET A 45 -8.17 -6.30 13.15
C MET A 45 -7.13 -7.41 13.13
N GLN A 46 -6.83 -7.97 11.96
CA GLN A 46 -5.91 -9.11 11.86
C GLN A 46 -4.46 -8.69 11.58
N HIS A 47 -4.23 -7.48 11.04
CA HIS A 47 -2.92 -7.05 10.60
C HIS A 47 -2.48 -5.70 11.21
N PHE A 48 -3.20 -4.60 10.93
CA PHE A 48 -2.75 -3.27 11.36
C PHE A 48 -2.77 -3.10 12.89
N MET A 49 -3.88 -3.39 13.55
CA MET A 49 -3.97 -3.25 15.01
C MET A 49 -2.96 -4.15 15.74
N PRO A 50 -2.82 -5.45 15.41
CA PRO A 50 -1.75 -6.29 15.99
C PRO A 50 -0.35 -5.71 15.78
N ALA A 51 -0.06 -5.13 14.60
CA ALA A 51 1.21 -4.48 14.33
C ALA A 51 1.53 -3.37 15.32
N THR A 52 0.53 -2.59 15.76
CA THR A 52 0.75 -1.50 16.71
C THR A 52 1.19 -1.96 18.11
N LYS A 53 0.92 -3.23 18.47
CA LYS A 53 1.39 -3.80 19.76
C LYS A 53 2.91 -3.95 19.79
N THR A 54 3.52 -4.25 18.65
CA THR A 54 4.98 -4.45 18.53
C THR A 54 5.69 -3.26 17.87
N SER A 55 4.95 -2.30 17.33
CA SER A 55 5.48 -1.07 16.77
C SER A 55 6.23 -0.24 17.81
N GLN A 56 7.36 0.34 17.39
CA GLN A 56 8.14 1.24 18.21
C GLN A 56 7.48 2.62 18.32
N TYR A 57 6.83 3.09 17.23
CA TYR A 57 6.36 4.47 17.09
C TYR A 57 4.86 4.63 16.89
N ALA A 58 4.07 3.55 16.88
CA ALA A 58 2.62 3.60 16.70
C ALA A 58 1.86 2.95 17.86
N ARG A 59 0.65 3.47 18.14
CA ARG A 59 -0.31 2.87 19.07
C ARG A 59 -1.74 3.19 18.65
N VAL A 60 -2.69 2.32 18.95
CA VAL A 60 -4.13 2.62 18.80
C VAL A 60 -4.58 3.46 19.97
N THR A 61 -5.23 4.60 19.70
CA THR A 61 -5.76 5.52 20.72
C THR A 61 -7.24 5.80 20.59
N ALA A 62 -7.83 5.48 19.43
CA ALA A 62 -9.24 5.65 19.16
C ALA A 62 -9.73 4.63 18.10
N ILE A 63 -11.02 4.41 18.07
CA ILE A 63 -11.68 3.47 17.15
C ILE A 63 -12.95 4.10 16.60
N VAL A 64 -13.20 3.91 15.30
CA VAL A 64 -14.46 4.25 14.63
C VAL A 64 -15.07 2.99 14.04
N SER A 65 -16.31 2.69 14.41
CA SER A 65 -17.02 1.51 13.94
C SER A 65 -18.54 1.74 13.92
N GLY A 66 -19.22 1.13 12.95
CA GLY A 66 -20.68 1.02 12.94
C GLY A 66 -21.24 -0.04 13.90
N HIS A 67 -20.36 -0.87 14.51
CA HIS A 67 -20.73 -1.93 15.46
C HIS A 67 -20.14 -1.62 16.83
N ARG A 68 -20.97 -1.11 17.72
CA ARG A 68 -20.57 -0.63 19.04
C ARG A 68 -19.96 -1.74 19.90
N ASP A 69 -20.56 -2.89 19.94
CA ASP A 69 -20.10 -4.07 20.68
C ASP A 69 -18.71 -4.55 20.24
N LYS A 70 -18.47 -4.52 18.94
CA LYS A 70 -17.19 -4.87 18.35
C LYS A 70 -16.12 -3.82 18.70
N ALA A 71 -16.48 -2.53 18.65
CA ALA A 71 -15.58 -1.44 19.02
C ALA A 71 -15.18 -1.52 20.50
N GLU A 72 -16.11 -1.82 21.39
CA GLU A 72 -15.84 -1.95 22.83
C GLU A 72 -14.90 -3.12 23.15
N ARG A 73 -15.10 -4.28 22.51
CA ARG A 73 -14.15 -5.41 22.64
C ARG A 73 -12.74 -5.04 22.21
N MET A 74 -12.62 -4.41 21.04
CA MET A 74 -11.31 -3.99 20.54
C MET A 74 -10.70 -2.88 21.40
N ALA A 75 -11.51 -1.95 21.89
CA ALA A 75 -11.06 -0.89 22.79
C ALA A 75 -10.49 -1.48 24.09
N ALA A 76 -11.15 -2.47 24.68
CA ALA A 76 -10.64 -3.16 25.85
C ALA A 76 -9.30 -3.86 25.60
N GLU A 77 -9.18 -4.54 24.44
CA GLU A 77 -7.94 -5.24 24.06
C GLU A 77 -6.74 -4.31 23.84
N TYR A 78 -6.99 -3.10 23.34
CA TYR A 78 -5.94 -2.13 23.00
C TYR A 78 -5.80 -0.98 24.00
N GLY A 79 -6.54 -1.03 25.11
CA GLY A 79 -6.50 0.01 26.15
C GLY A 79 -7.05 1.35 25.68
N VAL A 80 -7.99 1.36 24.75
CA VAL A 80 -8.62 2.59 24.23
C VAL A 80 -9.74 3.02 25.20
N PRO A 81 -9.69 4.26 25.71
CA PRO A 81 -10.74 4.76 26.60
C PRO A 81 -12.11 4.81 25.92
N ALA A 82 -13.19 4.56 26.65
CA ALA A 82 -14.56 4.56 26.13
C ALA A 82 -14.94 5.89 25.42
N LYS A 83 -14.41 7.01 25.87
CA LYS A 83 -14.59 8.34 25.25
C LYS A 83 -13.97 8.44 23.85
N ASN A 84 -13.05 7.56 23.50
CA ASN A 84 -12.34 7.51 22.23
C ASN A 84 -12.92 6.45 21.27
N ILE A 85 -14.13 5.95 21.55
CA ILE A 85 -14.91 5.07 20.67
C ILE A 85 -15.94 5.93 19.95
N TYR A 86 -15.82 6.01 18.64
CA TYR A 86 -16.68 6.77 17.75
C TYR A 86 -17.51 5.88 16.84
N SER A 87 -18.65 6.40 16.36
CA SER A 87 -19.39 5.88 15.23
C SER A 87 -19.09 6.70 13.96
N TYR A 88 -19.61 6.27 12.83
CA TYR A 88 -19.52 7.06 11.60
C TYR A 88 -20.27 8.39 11.70
N ASP A 89 -21.36 8.45 12.47
CA ASP A 89 -22.19 9.66 12.64
C ASP A 89 -21.45 10.74 13.43
N ASN A 90 -20.71 10.35 14.47
CA ASN A 90 -19.96 11.29 15.31
C ASN A 90 -18.46 11.36 14.98
N TYR A 91 -18.04 10.88 13.78
CA TYR A 91 -16.65 10.85 13.33
C TYR A 91 -15.94 12.19 13.48
N ASN A 92 -16.63 13.30 13.23
CA ASN A 92 -16.03 14.65 13.33
C ASN A 92 -15.54 14.98 14.75
N GLY A 93 -15.99 14.28 15.77
CA GLY A 93 -15.50 14.41 17.14
C GLY A 93 -14.01 14.08 17.33
N ILE A 94 -13.35 13.46 16.34
CA ILE A 94 -11.90 13.23 16.36
C ILE A 94 -11.10 14.54 16.33
N ALA A 95 -11.67 15.64 15.81
CA ALA A 95 -10.97 16.92 15.62
C ALA A 95 -10.37 17.46 16.92
N GLY A 96 -11.15 17.49 17.99
CA GLY A 96 -10.72 18.01 19.30
C GLY A 96 -9.96 17.00 20.17
N ASN A 97 -9.75 15.78 19.71
CA ASN A 97 -9.11 14.75 20.53
C ASN A 97 -7.57 14.82 20.43
N PRO A 98 -6.86 15.20 21.51
CA PRO A 98 -5.40 15.30 21.52
C PRO A 98 -4.69 13.93 21.50
N ASP A 99 -5.41 12.84 21.80
CA ASP A 99 -4.84 11.48 21.77
C ASP A 99 -4.69 10.95 20.33
N ILE A 100 -5.31 11.62 19.34
CA ILE A 100 -5.32 11.21 17.93
C ILE A 100 -4.39 12.12 17.13
N ASP A 101 -3.29 11.58 16.62
CA ASP A 101 -2.38 12.25 15.69
C ASP A 101 -2.75 11.92 14.23
N ALA A 102 -3.14 10.68 13.97
CA ALA A 102 -3.42 10.17 12.64
C ALA A 102 -4.65 9.25 12.64
N VAL A 103 -5.21 9.06 11.46
CA VAL A 103 -6.21 8.00 11.22
C VAL A 103 -5.60 6.90 10.38
N TYR A 104 -5.98 5.65 10.65
CA TYR A 104 -5.81 4.51 9.73
C TYR A 104 -7.16 4.16 9.15
N ILE A 105 -7.28 4.18 7.82
CA ILE A 105 -8.55 3.93 7.12
C ILE A 105 -8.52 2.55 6.51
N GLY A 106 -9.29 1.61 7.08
CA GLY A 106 -9.46 0.24 6.61
C GLY A 106 -10.93 -0.07 6.30
N LEU A 107 -11.51 0.70 5.39
CA LEU A 107 -12.91 0.68 4.94
C LEU A 107 -13.04 0.06 3.54
N PRO A 108 -14.26 -0.16 3.02
CA PRO A 108 -14.47 -0.34 1.58
C PRO A 108 -13.95 0.86 0.77
N ASN A 109 -13.45 0.62 -0.44
CA ASN A 109 -12.74 1.61 -1.25
C ASN A 109 -13.51 2.92 -1.47
N SER A 110 -14.84 2.82 -1.66
CA SER A 110 -15.73 3.99 -1.85
C SER A 110 -15.84 4.92 -0.65
N MET A 111 -15.41 4.46 0.52
CA MET A 111 -15.43 5.28 1.75
C MET A 111 -14.07 5.91 2.06
N HIS A 112 -13.01 5.53 1.35
CA HIS A 112 -11.65 6.02 1.60
C HIS A 112 -11.56 7.54 1.49
N ALA A 113 -12.13 8.11 0.41
CA ALA A 113 -12.05 9.54 0.15
C ALA A 113 -12.76 10.37 1.21
N GLU A 114 -14.01 10.05 1.50
CA GLU A 114 -14.81 10.78 2.49
C GLU A 114 -14.08 10.86 3.85
N TYR A 115 -13.68 9.69 4.39
CA TYR A 115 -13.09 9.65 5.73
C TYR A 115 -11.68 10.21 5.77
N SER A 116 -10.92 10.12 4.68
CA SER A 116 -9.61 10.77 4.56
C SER A 116 -9.72 12.29 4.53
N ILE A 117 -10.63 12.84 3.74
CA ILE A 117 -10.87 14.28 3.61
C ILE A 117 -11.33 14.85 4.95
N ARG A 118 -12.31 14.21 5.60
CA ARG A 118 -12.80 14.62 6.93
C ARG A 118 -11.71 14.54 8.01
N ALA A 119 -10.83 13.53 7.95
CA ALA A 119 -9.68 13.43 8.85
C ALA A 119 -8.70 14.59 8.65
N ALA A 120 -8.35 14.90 7.40
CA ALA A 120 -7.47 16.01 7.06
C ALA A 120 -8.04 17.34 7.54
N GLN A 121 -9.35 17.58 7.33
CA GLN A 121 -10.07 18.75 7.82
C GLN A 121 -10.11 18.83 9.35
N ALA A 122 -10.13 17.68 10.02
CA ALA A 122 -10.01 17.57 11.47
C ALA A 122 -8.56 17.73 11.98
N GLY A 123 -7.61 18.07 11.10
CA GLY A 123 -6.21 18.27 11.43
C GLY A 123 -5.43 17.00 11.70
N LYS A 124 -5.92 15.82 11.27
CA LYS A 124 -5.26 14.53 11.48
C LYS A 124 -4.49 14.09 10.22
N HIS A 125 -3.35 13.43 10.41
CA HIS A 125 -2.63 12.75 9.32
C HIS A 125 -3.38 11.51 8.89
N VAL A 126 -3.15 11.03 7.65
CA VAL A 126 -3.94 9.94 7.06
C VAL A 126 -3.02 8.82 6.57
N LEU A 127 -3.22 7.62 7.08
CA LEU A 127 -2.73 6.35 6.50
C LEU A 127 -3.94 5.60 5.96
N CYS A 128 -4.10 5.56 4.65
CA CYS A 128 -5.25 4.95 3.99
C CYS A 128 -4.88 3.65 3.30
N GLU A 129 -5.70 2.61 3.44
CA GLU A 129 -5.54 1.37 2.69
C GLU A 129 -5.60 1.59 1.18
N LYS A 130 -4.96 0.69 0.46
CA LYS A 130 -5.01 0.61 -1.00
C LYS A 130 -6.30 -0.11 -1.46
N PRO A 131 -6.83 0.20 -2.67
CA PRO A 131 -6.49 1.34 -3.51
C PRO A 131 -6.85 2.66 -2.82
N MET A 132 -6.21 3.75 -3.25
CA MET A 132 -6.39 5.07 -2.63
C MET A 132 -7.86 5.49 -2.51
N ALA A 133 -8.67 5.22 -3.55
CA ALA A 133 -10.09 5.52 -3.61
C ALA A 133 -10.78 4.56 -4.60
N ALA A 134 -12.10 4.73 -4.82
CA ALA A 134 -12.83 4.01 -5.86
C ALA A 134 -12.69 4.67 -7.24
N THR A 135 -12.42 5.98 -7.30
CA THR A 135 -12.27 6.76 -8.55
C THR A 135 -11.04 7.66 -8.52
N VAL A 136 -10.61 8.13 -9.70
CA VAL A 136 -9.49 9.07 -9.85
C VAL A 136 -9.82 10.42 -9.21
N ASP A 137 -11.03 10.91 -9.38
CA ASP A 137 -11.47 12.21 -8.85
C ASP A 137 -11.50 12.20 -7.32
N GLU A 138 -11.96 11.12 -6.71
CA GLU A 138 -11.90 10.93 -5.26
C GLU A 138 -10.47 10.90 -4.74
N ALA A 139 -9.55 10.19 -5.44
CA ALA A 139 -8.15 10.15 -5.07
C ALA A 139 -7.49 11.53 -5.18
N GLN A 140 -7.81 12.31 -6.22
CA GLN A 140 -7.35 13.68 -6.36
C GLN A 140 -7.85 14.57 -5.21
N ALA A 141 -9.15 14.44 -4.87
CA ALA A 141 -9.74 15.20 -3.76
C ALA A 141 -9.09 14.88 -2.40
N MET A 142 -8.73 13.61 -2.16
CA MET A 142 -7.99 13.21 -0.95
C MET A 142 -6.62 13.88 -0.86
N ASP A 143 -5.84 13.84 -1.95
CA ASP A 143 -4.51 14.44 -2.00
C ASP A 143 -4.57 15.95 -1.80
N ASP A 144 -5.52 16.63 -2.48
CA ASP A 144 -5.75 18.08 -2.36
C ASP A 144 -6.17 18.47 -0.95
N ALA A 145 -7.07 17.72 -0.32
CA ALA A 145 -7.53 18.00 1.05
C ALA A 145 -6.40 17.86 2.07
N CYS A 146 -5.58 16.80 1.97
CA CYS A 146 -4.45 16.58 2.87
C CYS A 146 -3.38 17.66 2.68
N ARG A 147 -3.06 18.03 1.44
CA ARG A 147 -2.13 19.13 1.15
C ARG A 147 -2.62 20.46 1.67
N LYS A 148 -3.90 20.79 1.44
CA LYS A 148 -4.52 22.03 1.91
C LYS A 148 -4.50 22.13 3.43
N ALA A 149 -4.73 21.02 4.14
CA ALA A 149 -4.69 20.94 5.60
C ALA A 149 -3.26 20.86 6.17
N ASN A 150 -2.22 20.80 5.32
CA ASN A 150 -0.85 20.49 5.72
C ASN A 150 -0.75 19.21 6.56
N ARG A 151 -1.44 18.16 6.11
CA ARG A 151 -1.43 16.83 6.74
C ARG A 151 -0.80 15.83 5.78
N LYS A 152 -0.04 14.89 6.33
CA LYS A 152 0.58 13.81 5.55
C LYS A 152 -0.50 12.81 5.15
N LEU A 153 -0.44 12.39 3.88
CA LEU A 153 -1.23 11.28 3.34
C LEU A 153 -0.27 10.19 2.86
N MET A 154 -0.41 8.99 3.40
CA MET A 154 0.31 7.81 2.94
C MET A 154 -0.70 6.73 2.54
N ILE A 155 -0.44 6.05 1.42
CA ILE A 155 -1.21 4.90 0.99
C ILE A 155 -0.52 3.62 1.46
N ALA A 156 -1.29 2.70 2.01
CA ALA A 156 -0.80 1.52 2.71
C ALA A 156 -0.30 0.42 1.75
N TYR A 157 0.72 0.72 0.94
CA TYR A 157 1.40 -0.27 0.11
C TYR A 157 2.40 -1.07 0.94
N ARG A 158 1.91 -2.03 1.73
CA ARG A 158 2.71 -2.81 2.68
C ARG A 158 3.93 -3.50 2.06
N CYS A 159 3.86 -3.86 0.77
CA CYS A 159 4.95 -4.53 0.06
C CYS A 159 6.20 -3.65 -0.09
N HIS A 160 6.09 -2.33 -0.01
CA HIS A 160 7.26 -1.44 0.05
C HIS A 160 8.13 -1.65 1.30
N PHE A 161 7.58 -2.31 2.32
CA PHE A 161 8.24 -2.60 3.60
C PHE A 161 8.61 -4.09 3.76
N GLU A 162 8.35 -4.89 2.74
CA GLU A 162 8.62 -6.33 2.70
C GLU A 162 10.09 -6.58 2.29
N PRO A 163 10.88 -7.37 3.07
CA PRO A 163 12.31 -7.55 2.81
C PRO A 163 12.65 -8.09 1.42
N ALA A 164 11.91 -9.07 0.88
CA ALA A 164 12.20 -9.63 -0.44
C ALA A 164 11.96 -8.58 -1.55
N HIS A 165 10.95 -7.72 -1.41
CA HIS A 165 10.71 -6.60 -2.33
C HIS A 165 11.83 -5.55 -2.22
N MET A 166 12.21 -5.18 -0.99
CA MET A 166 13.31 -4.24 -0.75
C MET A 166 14.63 -4.79 -1.31
N ARG A 167 14.88 -6.09 -1.16
CA ARG A 167 16.06 -6.77 -1.71
C ARG A 167 16.07 -6.79 -3.23
N ALA A 168 14.93 -7.11 -3.87
CA ALA A 168 14.78 -7.05 -5.31
C ALA A 168 15.09 -5.65 -5.84
N PHE A 169 14.50 -4.63 -5.24
CA PHE A 169 14.75 -3.24 -5.57
C PHE A 169 16.23 -2.85 -5.40
N GLN A 170 16.87 -3.29 -4.31
CA GLN A 170 18.29 -3.04 -4.07
C GLN A 170 19.17 -3.66 -5.16
N LEU A 171 18.93 -4.93 -5.56
CA LEU A 171 19.68 -5.60 -6.63
C LEU A 171 19.55 -4.86 -7.97
N ILE A 172 18.37 -4.33 -8.28
CA ILE A 172 18.14 -3.53 -9.49
C ILE A 172 18.92 -2.21 -9.40
N ARG A 173 18.84 -1.50 -8.30
CA ARG A 173 19.55 -0.22 -8.10
C ARG A 173 21.07 -0.37 -8.14
N ASP A 174 21.60 -1.47 -7.64
CA ASP A 174 23.03 -1.79 -7.68
C ASP A 174 23.50 -2.21 -9.09
N GLY A 175 22.57 -2.23 -10.08
CA GLY A 175 22.87 -2.58 -11.47
C GLY A 175 23.15 -4.07 -11.68
N LYS A 176 22.81 -4.92 -10.71
CA LYS A 176 23.04 -6.37 -10.78
C LYS A 176 22.26 -7.04 -11.91
N LEU A 177 21.08 -6.51 -12.24
CA LEU A 177 20.26 -7.02 -13.33
C LEU A 177 20.67 -6.46 -14.71
N GLY A 178 21.53 -5.43 -14.75
CA GLY A 178 21.82 -4.70 -15.99
C GLY A 178 20.63 -3.83 -16.39
N LYS A 179 20.29 -3.80 -17.70
CA LYS A 179 19.07 -3.18 -18.19
C LYS A 179 17.89 -4.09 -17.92
N ILE A 180 16.78 -3.54 -17.41
CA ILE A 180 15.52 -4.28 -17.33
C ILE A 180 14.97 -4.37 -18.74
N GLU A 181 14.72 -5.59 -19.23
CA GLU A 181 14.15 -5.88 -20.54
C GLU A 181 12.65 -6.17 -20.42
N ALA A 182 12.26 -7.02 -19.46
CA ALA A 182 10.86 -7.37 -19.24
C ALA A 182 10.54 -7.64 -17.76
N ILE A 183 9.25 -7.46 -17.40
CA ILE A 183 8.68 -7.82 -16.10
C ILE A 183 7.39 -8.61 -16.33
N ASP A 184 7.24 -9.72 -15.63
CA ASP A 184 5.99 -10.47 -15.53
C ASP A 184 5.49 -10.41 -14.09
N SER A 185 4.19 -10.19 -13.89
CA SER A 185 3.61 -10.19 -12.54
C SER A 185 2.16 -10.66 -12.57
N ALA A 186 1.80 -11.47 -11.58
CA ALA A 186 0.43 -11.93 -11.44
C ALA A 186 0.02 -12.04 -9.98
N PHE A 187 -1.26 -11.74 -9.71
CA PHE A 187 -1.90 -11.99 -8.43
C PHE A 187 -3.40 -12.20 -8.59
N GLY A 188 -3.92 -13.27 -8.01
CA GLY A 188 -5.34 -13.58 -8.00
C GLY A 188 -5.68 -14.58 -6.91
N PHE A 189 -6.96 -14.75 -6.70
CA PHE A 189 -7.53 -15.77 -5.81
C PHE A 189 -8.99 -16.03 -6.20
N ASN A 190 -9.51 -17.20 -5.83
CA ASN A 190 -10.92 -17.48 -6.06
C ASN A 190 -11.77 -16.81 -4.97
N ILE A 191 -12.51 -15.76 -5.36
CA ILE A 191 -13.31 -14.96 -4.42
C ILE A 191 -14.61 -15.68 -4.05
N ALA A 192 -14.96 -15.67 -2.77
CA ALA A 192 -16.23 -16.23 -2.31
C ALA A 192 -17.44 -15.37 -2.75
N PRO A 193 -18.59 -15.99 -3.04
CA PRO A 193 -19.84 -15.25 -3.27
C PRO A 193 -20.20 -14.35 -2.09
N GLY A 194 -20.82 -13.21 -2.36
CA GLY A 194 -21.30 -12.28 -1.32
C GLY A 194 -20.23 -11.34 -0.75
N GLU A 195 -18.98 -11.45 -1.16
CA GLU A 195 -17.93 -10.49 -0.77
C GLU A 195 -18.27 -9.08 -1.31
N TRP A 196 -18.06 -8.05 -0.48
CA TRP A 196 -18.32 -6.65 -0.85
C TRP A 196 -17.51 -6.18 -2.07
N ARG A 197 -16.36 -6.83 -2.32
CA ARG A 197 -15.48 -6.57 -3.46
C ARG A 197 -16.12 -6.90 -4.81
N LEU A 198 -17.20 -7.68 -4.80
CA LEU A 198 -18.02 -7.96 -5.99
C LEU A 198 -19.05 -6.88 -6.26
N LYS A 199 -19.14 -5.84 -5.41
CA LYS A 199 -20.05 -4.70 -5.57
C LYS A 199 -19.28 -3.48 -6.07
N ARG A 200 -19.50 -3.09 -7.35
CA ARG A 200 -18.82 -1.95 -7.98
C ARG A 200 -18.94 -0.66 -7.16
N ALA A 201 -20.13 -0.41 -6.62
CA ALA A 201 -20.39 0.78 -5.80
C ALA A 201 -19.53 0.87 -4.54
N LEU A 202 -19.04 -0.26 -4.01
CA LEU A 202 -18.17 -0.31 -2.83
C LEU A 202 -16.68 -0.43 -3.19
N ALA A 203 -16.39 -1.18 -4.26
CA ALA A 203 -15.02 -1.55 -4.61
C ALA A 203 -14.40 -0.69 -5.73
N GLY A 204 -15.25 -0.01 -6.56
CA GLY A 204 -14.80 0.73 -7.72
C GLY A 204 -14.49 -0.13 -8.95
N GLY A 205 -14.22 -1.43 -8.75
CA GLY A 205 -13.89 -2.45 -9.76
C GLY A 205 -13.64 -3.79 -9.11
N GLY A 206 -13.20 -4.76 -9.88
CA GLY A 206 -12.91 -6.13 -9.44
C GLY A 206 -11.46 -6.35 -9.02
N PRO A 207 -10.85 -7.45 -9.50
CA PRO A 207 -9.49 -7.85 -9.08
C PRO A 207 -8.42 -6.82 -9.40
N LEU A 208 -8.57 -5.99 -10.44
CA LEU A 208 -7.58 -4.95 -10.74
C LEU A 208 -7.43 -3.98 -9.57
N MET A 209 -8.55 -3.52 -9.00
CA MET A 209 -8.56 -2.58 -7.88
C MET A 209 -8.04 -3.21 -6.58
N ASP A 210 -8.33 -4.49 -6.34
CA ASP A 210 -7.95 -5.15 -5.08
C ASP A 210 -6.53 -5.74 -5.11
N VAL A 211 -6.23 -6.60 -6.07
CA VAL A 211 -4.96 -7.35 -6.11
C VAL A 211 -4.10 -7.05 -7.33
N GLY A 212 -4.67 -6.66 -8.45
CA GLY A 212 -3.91 -6.23 -9.63
C GLY A 212 -3.07 -4.98 -9.37
N ILE A 213 -3.52 -4.11 -8.49
CA ILE A 213 -2.78 -2.92 -8.04
C ILE A 213 -1.38 -3.28 -7.47
N TYR A 214 -1.21 -4.45 -6.85
CA TYR A 214 0.09 -4.91 -6.38
C TYR A 214 1.07 -5.14 -7.55
N CYS A 215 0.59 -5.78 -8.64
CA CYS A 215 1.38 -6.02 -9.84
C CYS A 215 1.76 -4.70 -10.52
N LEU A 216 0.79 -3.80 -10.68
CA LEU A 216 0.99 -2.47 -11.27
C LEU A 216 2.03 -1.67 -10.49
N ASN A 217 1.83 -1.56 -9.17
CA ASN A 217 2.71 -0.80 -8.28
C ASN A 217 4.11 -1.42 -8.24
N ALA A 218 4.23 -2.76 -8.20
CA ALA A 218 5.52 -3.44 -8.22
C ALA A 218 6.31 -3.11 -9.50
N CYS A 219 5.69 -3.15 -10.69
CA CYS A 219 6.36 -2.83 -11.95
C CYS A 219 6.88 -1.39 -11.96
N ARG A 220 6.08 -0.41 -11.53
CA ARG A 220 6.49 0.99 -11.42
C ARG A 220 7.63 1.18 -10.42
N HIS A 221 7.53 0.53 -9.26
CA HIS A 221 8.55 0.64 -8.22
C HIS A 221 9.88 0.01 -8.64
N LEU A 222 9.84 -1.18 -9.27
CA LEU A 222 11.04 -1.90 -9.72
C LEU A 222 11.76 -1.19 -10.86
N THR A 223 11.02 -0.63 -11.84
CA THR A 223 11.63 0.15 -12.93
C THR A 223 12.07 1.54 -12.48
N GLY A 224 11.40 2.11 -11.49
CA GLY A 224 11.56 3.52 -11.10
C GLY A 224 11.05 4.48 -12.19
N GLU A 225 10.18 4.00 -13.09
CA GLU A 225 9.64 4.72 -14.23
C GLU A 225 8.11 4.68 -14.25
N GLU A 226 7.50 5.67 -14.91
CA GLU A 226 6.07 5.66 -15.23
C GLU A 226 5.89 5.11 -16.66
N PRO A 227 4.89 4.22 -16.90
CA PRO A 227 4.65 3.70 -18.24
C PRO A 227 4.20 4.82 -19.18
N VAL A 228 4.69 4.77 -20.41
CA VAL A 228 4.30 5.70 -21.49
C VAL A 228 3.19 5.14 -22.36
N GLU A 229 2.97 3.83 -22.31
CA GLU A 229 1.90 3.13 -23.02
C GLU A 229 1.35 2.02 -22.12
N ILE A 230 0.02 1.88 -22.08
CA ILE A 230 -0.67 0.85 -21.30
C ILE A 230 -1.89 0.38 -22.07
N LYS A 231 -2.09 -0.96 -22.10
CA LYS A 231 -3.25 -1.60 -22.72
C LYS A 231 -3.73 -2.75 -21.87
N GLY A 232 -5.04 -2.86 -21.69
CA GLY A 232 -5.66 -3.88 -20.86
C GLY A 232 -6.86 -4.54 -21.51
N TYR A 233 -7.14 -5.77 -21.06
CA TYR A 233 -8.32 -6.54 -21.42
C TYR A 233 -8.95 -7.09 -20.15
N SER A 234 -10.26 -6.91 -20.00
CA SER A 234 -11.04 -7.53 -18.94
C SER A 234 -12.02 -8.56 -19.48
N SER A 235 -12.30 -9.60 -18.71
CA SER A 235 -13.22 -10.67 -19.09
C SER A 235 -13.95 -11.24 -17.89
N VAL A 236 -15.03 -11.97 -18.16
CA VAL A 236 -15.77 -12.82 -17.23
C VAL A 236 -15.87 -14.21 -17.85
N VAL A 237 -15.35 -15.22 -17.17
CA VAL A 237 -15.39 -16.62 -17.56
C VAL A 237 -16.49 -17.35 -16.80
N ASP A 238 -16.54 -17.19 -15.48
CA ASP A 238 -17.53 -17.80 -14.61
C ASP A 238 -18.91 -17.17 -14.77
N ARG A 239 -19.94 -18.03 -14.87
CA ARG A 239 -21.34 -17.65 -15.03
C ARG A 239 -22.18 -17.97 -13.77
N ASP A 240 -21.52 -18.10 -12.61
CA ASP A 240 -22.15 -18.45 -11.34
C ASP A 240 -22.84 -17.27 -10.63
N GLY A 241 -22.85 -16.09 -11.24
CA GLY A 241 -23.52 -14.89 -10.72
C GLY A 241 -22.64 -13.99 -9.85
N ARG A 242 -21.37 -14.32 -9.59
CA ARG A 242 -20.45 -13.47 -8.83
C ARG A 242 -20.09 -12.18 -9.56
N PHE A 243 -19.85 -12.25 -10.85
CA PHE A 243 -19.24 -11.19 -11.67
C PHE A 243 -20.26 -10.39 -12.49
N GLN A 244 -21.37 -9.99 -11.86
CA GLN A 244 -22.40 -9.18 -12.48
C GLN A 244 -22.06 -7.69 -12.53
N GLU A 245 -21.32 -7.19 -11.54
CA GLU A 245 -21.02 -5.77 -11.39
C GLU A 245 -19.54 -5.45 -11.64
N VAL A 246 -18.66 -6.42 -11.51
CA VAL A 246 -17.21 -6.27 -11.68
C VAL A 246 -16.66 -7.33 -12.61
N GLU A 247 -15.53 -7.07 -13.21
CA GLU A 247 -14.78 -8.04 -13.99
C GLU A 247 -14.23 -9.18 -13.11
N GLU A 248 -14.05 -10.36 -13.74
CA GLU A 248 -13.42 -11.51 -13.10
C GLU A 248 -11.91 -11.51 -13.33
N ASN A 249 -11.50 -11.17 -14.55
CA ASN A 249 -10.11 -11.21 -14.98
C ASN A 249 -9.70 -9.89 -15.63
N VAL A 250 -8.46 -9.46 -15.39
CA VAL A 250 -7.82 -8.38 -16.13
C VAL A 250 -6.39 -8.80 -16.47
N SER A 251 -6.01 -8.65 -17.74
CA SER A 251 -4.62 -8.75 -18.21
C SER A 251 -4.24 -7.44 -18.88
N TRP A 252 -3.02 -6.96 -18.64
CA TRP A 252 -2.54 -5.71 -19.24
C TRP A 252 -1.05 -5.76 -19.53
N SER A 253 -0.62 -4.90 -20.44
CA SER A 253 0.78 -4.64 -20.74
C SER A 253 1.12 -3.17 -20.56
N MET A 254 2.37 -2.92 -20.23
CA MET A 254 2.93 -1.57 -20.06
C MET A 254 4.27 -1.47 -20.79
N LYS A 255 4.54 -0.29 -21.36
CA LYS A 255 5.84 0.06 -21.93
C LYS A 255 6.41 1.23 -21.18
N PHE A 256 7.69 1.15 -20.81
CA PHE A 256 8.40 2.17 -20.05
C PHE A 256 9.34 3.00 -20.95
N PRO A 257 9.73 4.22 -20.54
CA PRO A 257 10.64 5.08 -21.29
C PRO A 257 11.99 4.44 -21.62
N SER A 258 12.49 3.55 -20.74
CA SER A 258 13.72 2.77 -20.97
C SER A 258 13.61 1.77 -22.12
N GLY A 259 12.40 1.48 -22.59
CA GLY A 259 12.08 0.42 -23.53
C GLY A 259 11.65 -0.90 -22.86
N ALA A 260 11.79 -1.03 -21.56
CA ALA A 260 11.30 -2.19 -20.81
C ALA A 260 9.79 -2.37 -21.01
N VAL A 261 9.33 -3.62 -21.01
CA VAL A 261 7.91 -3.98 -21.10
C VAL A 261 7.50 -4.76 -19.87
N ALA A 262 6.24 -4.58 -19.42
CA ALA A 262 5.67 -5.40 -18.38
C ALA A 262 4.38 -6.06 -18.87
N SER A 263 4.17 -7.33 -18.46
CA SER A 263 2.95 -8.10 -18.66
C SER A 263 2.38 -8.51 -17.31
N CYS A 264 1.14 -8.15 -17.06
CA CYS A 264 0.50 -8.41 -15.77
C CYS A 264 -0.85 -9.06 -15.94
N SER A 265 -1.25 -9.85 -14.94
CA SER A 265 -2.59 -10.44 -14.87
C SER A 265 -3.12 -10.50 -13.45
N THR A 266 -4.45 -10.42 -13.33
CA THR A 266 -5.14 -10.53 -12.06
C THR A 266 -6.49 -11.20 -12.24
N THR A 267 -6.95 -11.96 -11.24
CA THR A 267 -8.19 -12.69 -11.33
C THR A 267 -8.84 -12.91 -9.95
N TYR A 268 -10.16 -12.97 -9.95
CA TYR A 268 -10.99 -13.44 -8.84
C TYR A 268 -11.57 -14.84 -9.08
N GLY A 269 -11.26 -15.49 -10.23
CA GLY A 269 -11.80 -16.78 -10.61
C GLY A 269 -10.81 -17.96 -10.47
N ALA A 270 -9.54 -17.73 -10.17
CA ALA A 270 -8.54 -18.77 -10.15
C ALA A 270 -7.73 -18.82 -8.86
N SER A 271 -7.45 -20.04 -8.38
CA SER A 271 -6.46 -20.25 -7.31
C SER A 271 -5.06 -20.16 -7.93
N MET A 272 -4.26 -19.23 -7.46
CA MET A 272 -2.89 -19.06 -7.94
C MET A 272 -1.99 -18.49 -6.84
N THR A 273 -0.68 -18.71 -6.97
CA THR A 273 0.31 -17.98 -6.19
C THR A 273 0.57 -16.61 -6.82
N SER A 274 1.01 -15.66 -6.02
CA SER A 274 1.38 -14.34 -6.51
C SER A 274 2.87 -14.27 -6.81
N TYR A 275 3.28 -13.59 -7.88
CA TYR A 275 4.69 -13.40 -8.18
C TYR A 275 4.94 -12.10 -8.93
N PHE A 276 6.19 -11.67 -8.92
CA PHE A 276 6.79 -10.87 -9.98
C PHE A 276 8.13 -11.45 -10.39
N ARG A 277 8.44 -11.38 -11.68
CA ARG A 277 9.71 -11.79 -12.29
C ARG A 277 10.28 -10.63 -13.09
N VAL A 278 11.56 -10.36 -12.91
CA VAL A 278 12.29 -9.31 -13.63
C VAL A 278 13.37 -9.98 -14.47
N LEU A 279 13.32 -9.73 -15.78
CA LEU A 279 14.32 -10.18 -16.74
C LEU A 279 15.21 -9.00 -17.09
N GLY A 280 16.46 -9.08 -16.72
CA GLY A 280 17.48 -8.09 -17.02
C GLY A 280 18.54 -8.63 -17.97
N SER A 281 19.31 -7.75 -18.59
CA SER A 281 20.37 -8.14 -19.54
C SER A 281 21.53 -8.91 -18.91
N LYS A 282 21.62 -8.97 -17.57
CA LYS A 282 22.66 -9.68 -16.82
C LYS A 282 22.11 -10.69 -15.80
N ALA A 283 20.82 -10.66 -15.51
CA ALA A 283 20.24 -11.48 -14.46
C ALA A 283 18.74 -11.70 -14.67
N GLU A 284 18.25 -12.80 -14.10
CA GLU A 284 16.84 -13.03 -13.82
C GLU A 284 16.60 -13.00 -12.32
N LEU A 285 15.49 -12.38 -11.90
CA LEU A 285 15.05 -12.31 -10.51
C LEU A 285 13.58 -12.66 -10.43
N ILE A 286 13.18 -13.44 -9.44
CA ILE A 286 11.77 -13.73 -9.12
C ILE A 286 11.54 -13.61 -7.61
N VAL A 287 10.39 -13.05 -7.24
CA VAL A 287 9.84 -13.16 -5.89
C VAL A 287 8.54 -13.94 -5.95
N GLU A 288 8.45 -15.04 -5.20
CA GLU A 288 7.29 -15.94 -5.16
C GLU A 288 7.21 -16.68 -3.81
N PRO A 289 6.02 -16.66 -3.10
CA PRO A 289 4.90 -15.77 -3.35
C PRO A 289 5.30 -14.30 -3.12
N ALA A 290 4.87 -13.38 -4.00
CA ALA A 290 5.29 -11.98 -3.88
C ALA A 290 4.39 -11.20 -2.92
N PHE A 291 3.07 -11.36 -3.03
CA PHE A 291 2.08 -10.48 -2.38
C PHE A 291 1.31 -11.18 -1.26
N ALA A 292 1.75 -12.34 -0.80
CA ALA A 292 1.24 -12.99 0.41
C ALA A 292 1.56 -12.17 1.68
N TYR A 293 0.98 -12.53 2.80
CA TYR A 293 1.34 -11.91 4.08
C TYR A 293 2.61 -12.51 4.68
N ASP A 294 2.90 -13.77 4.33
CA ASP A 294 4.07 -14.53 4.78
C ASP A 294 4.68 -15.36 3.65
N GLY A 295 5.92 -15.81 3.87
CA GLY A 295 6.57 -16.83 3.05
C GLY A 295 7.17 -16.31 1.75
N GLN A 296 7.32 -15.00 1.57
CA GLN A 296 7.98 -14.43 0.39
C GLN A 296 9.39 -14.99 0.28
N ARG A 297 9.79 -15.27 -0.97
CA ARG A 297 11.11 -15.80 -1.29
C ARG A 297 11.65 -15.15 -2.55
N LEU A 298 12.84 -14.59 -2.46
CA LEU A 298 13.55 -14.03 -3.59
C LEU A 298 14.55 -15.05 -4.12
N LYS A 299 14.52 -15.29 -5.43
CA LYS A 299 15.55 -16.04 -6.15
C LYS A 299 16.10 -15.17 -7.26
N ALA A 300 17.42 -15.22 -7.47
CA ALA A 300 18.04 -14.55 -8.60
C ALA A 300 19.21 -15.38 -9.16
N LYS A 301 19.37 -15.30 -10.48
CA LYS A 301 20.53 -15.84 -11.20
C LYS A 301 21.22 -14.67 -11.88
N ILE A 302 22.41 -14.31 -11.37
CA ILE A 302 23.21 -13.20 -11.87
C ILE A 302 24.42 -13.79 -12.60
N ALA A 303 24.68 -13.30 -13.82
CA ALA A 303 25.80 -13.80 -14.61
C ALA A 303 27.14 -13.64 -13.87
N GLY A 304 27.87 -14.75 -13.70
CA GLY A 304 29.16 -14.76 -13.01
C GLY A 304 29.10 -14.77 -11.48
N GLU A 305 27.90 -14.82 -10.88
CA GLU A 305 27.72 -14.88 -9.41
C GLU A 305 27.03 -16.20 -9.00
N ALA A 306 27.16 -16.57 -7.74
CA ALA A 306 26.38 -17.67 -7.17
C ALA A 306 24.89 -17.35 -7.17
N PRO A 307 24.00 -18.32 -7.41
CA PRO A 307 22.57 -18.10 -7.33
C PRO A 307 22.15 -17.60 -5.94
N ILE A 308 21.25 -16.61 -5.91
CA ILE A 308 20.62 -16.11 -4.70
C ILE A 308 19.33 -16.89 -4.47
N ASP A 309 19.09 -17.30 -3.22
CA ASP A 309 17.85 -17.94 -2.78
C ASP A 309 17.57 -17.55 -1.33
N GLU A 310 16.84 -16.42 -1.15
CA GLU A 310 16.65 -15.76 0.14
C GLU A 310 15.15 -15.80 0.53
N PRO A 311 14.76 -16.53 1.59
CA PRO A 311 13.43 -16.40 2.16
C PRO A 311 13.31 -15.08 2.91
N SER A 312 12.13 -14.45 2.88
CA SER A 312 11.86 -13.32 3.76
C SER A 312 11.92 -13.75 5.23
N THR A 313 12.58 -12.96 6.03
CA THR A 313 12.68 -13.16 7.49
C THR A 313 11.52 -12.54 8.24
N LEU A 314 10.72 -11.71 7.57
CA LEU A 314 9.59 -11.02 8.18
C LEU A 314 8.36 -11.93 8.19
N ARG A 315 7.62 -11.90 9.28
CA ARG A 315 6.33 -12.57 9.44
C ARG A 315 5.23 -11.54 9.63
N ASP A 316 4.01 -11.92 9.26
CA ASP A 316 2.84 -11.08 9.55
C ASP A 316 2.71 -10.85 11.08
N PRO A 317 2.45 -9.62 11.55
CA PRO A 317 2.14 -8.40 10.81
C PRO A 317 3.36 -7.47 10.56
N GLY A 318 4.55 -7.99 10.39
CA GLY A 318 5.82 -7.24 10.36
C GLY A 318 5.88 -6.13 9.30
N CYS A 319 5.27 -6.33 8.11
CA CYS A 319 5.18 -5.27 7.10
C CYS A 319 4.33 -4.09 7.59
N PHE A 320 3.25 -4.36 8.31
CA PHE A 320 2.40 -3.33 8.90
C PHE A 320 3.08 -2.60 10.06
N VAL A 321 3.93 -3.30 10.83
CA VAL A 321 4.79 -2.67 11.85
C VAL A 321 5.70 -1.64 11.19
N ARG A 322 6.47 -2.04 10.18
CA ARG A 322 7.39 -1.15 9.45
C ARG A 322 6.66 0.01 8.78
N GLN A 323 5.48 -0.26 8.20
CA GLN A 323 4.64 0.76 7.57
C GLN A 323 4.15 1.80 8.60
N ALA A 324 3.64 1.35 9.75
CA ALA A 324 3.17 2.24 10.82
C ALA A 324 4.29 3.05 11.43
N ASP A 325 5.47 2.44 11.65
CA ASP A 325 6.66 3.11 12.16
C ASP A 325 7.21 4.13 11.17
N HIS A 326 7.30 3.78 9.88
CA HIS A 326 7.72 4.72 8.82
C HIS A 326 6.81 5.96 8.76
N PHE A 327 5.49 5.75 8.79
CA PHE A 327 4.56 6.87 8.76
C PHE A 327 4.69 7.76 10.00
N ALA A 328 4.84 7.17 11.18
CA ALA A 328 5.07 7.90 12.41
C ALA A 328 6.37 8.72 12.36
N GLU A 329 7.47 8.15 11.87
CA GLU A 329 8.74 8.86 11.66
C GLU A 329 8.56 10.03 10.69
N CYS A 330 7.83 9.85 9.59
CA CYS A 330 7.56 10.91 8.63
C CYS A 330 6.75 12.06 9.25
N VAL A 331 5.74 11.73 10.06
CA VAL A 331 4.94 12.73 10.78
C VAL A 331 5.80 13.52 11.78
N PHE A 332 6.58 12.82 12.62
CA PHE A 332 7.39 13.47 13.64
C PHE A 332 8.53 14.31 13.06
N SER A 333 9.14 13.88 11.95
CA SER A 333 10.21 14.60 11.28
C SER A 333 9.74 15.56 10.19
N ASN A 334 8.44 15.70 10.02
CA ASN A 334 7.81 16.48 8.94
C ASN A 334 8.33 16.14 7.53
N ARG A 335 8.70 14.86 7.29
CA ARG A 335 9.10 14.37 5.97
C ARG A 335 7.87 13.86 5.21
N GLU A 336 7.94 13.91 3.87
CA GLU A 336 6.94 13.21 3.06
C GLU A 336 7.11 11.70 3.19
N PRO A 337 6.00 10.97 3.44
CA PRO A 337 6.05 9.51 3.43
C PRO A 337 6.19 8.99 2.00
N GLY A 338 6.78 7.84 1.86
CA GLY A 338 6.70 7.05 0.65
C GLY A 338 6.03 5.71 0.97
N PRO A 339 4.99 5.33 0.24
CA PRO A 339 4.29 6.02 -0.86
C PRO A 339 3.22 7.02 -0.38
N ASN A 340 3.26 8.23 -0.91
CA ASN A 340 2.34 9.31 -0.56
C ASN A 340 1.07 9.33 -1.43
N GLY A 341 0.20 10.35 -1.21
CA GLY A 341 -1.02 10.51 -1.99
C GLY A 341 -0.79 10.67 -3.49
N ALA A 342 0.28 11.37 -3.89
CA ALA A 342 0.62 11.52 -5.32
C ALA A 342 0.98 10.18 -5.98
N GLU A 343 1.63 9.26 -5.25
CA GLU A 343 1.89 7.90 -5.74
C GLU A 343 0.61 7.08 -5.89
N GLY A 344 -0.28 7.12 -4.90
CA GLY A 344 -1.58 6.46 -4.99
C GLY A 344 -2.42 6.98 -6.16
N LEU A 345 -2.41 8.28 -6.39
CA LEU A 345 -3.12 8.91 -7.51
C LEU A 345 -2.60 8.46 -8.88
N LYS A 346 -1.30 8.22 -9.02
CA LYS A 346 -0.73 7.66 -10.25
C LYS A 346 -1.27 6.25 -10.53
N ASP A 347 -1.29 5.38 -9.54
CA ASP A 347 -1.85 4.03 -9.69
C ASP A 347 -3.34 4.10 -10.07
N MET A 348 -4.12 4.98 -9.45
CA MET A 348 -5.53 5.19 -9.82
C MET A 348 -5.71 5.60 -11.28
N LYS A 349 -4.89 6.54 -11.78
CA LYS A 349 -4.90 6.98 -13.19
C LYS A 349 -4.53 5.85 -14.15
N LEU A 350 -3.55 5.04 -13.79
CA LEU A 350 -3.12 3.90 -14.60
C LEU A 350 -4.17 2.79 -14.61
N MET A 351 -4.79 2.45 -13.46
CA MET A 351 -5.89 1.49 -13.42
C MET A 351 -7.09 1.95 -14.26
N ALA A 352 -7.42 3.25 -14.21
CA ALA A 352 -8.44 3.81 -15.07
C ALA A 352 -8.07 3.72 -16.57
N ALA A 353 -6.78 3.81 -16.92
CA ALA A 353 -6.30 3.60 -18.28
C ALA A 353 -6.39 2.13 -18.71
N ILE A 354 -6.04 1.19 -17.82
CA ILE A 354 -6.19 -0.26 -18.07
C ILE A 354 -7.64 -0.63 -18.37
N TYR A 355 -8.61 -0.06 -17.64
CA TYR A 355 -10.03 -0.31 -17.87
C TYR A 355 -10.57 0.27 -19.20
N ARG A 356 -9.91 1.26 -19.77
CA ARG A 356 -10.32 1.84 -21.09
C ARG A 356 -9.83 1.02 -22.29
N GLY A 357 -8.82 0.17 -22.12
CA GLY A 357 -8.22 -0.67 -23.16
C GLY A 357 -7.06 -0.03 -23.88
#